data_41c944cf6326a198d3bf7fb8fb8951bb
#
_entry.id   41c944cf6326a198d3bf7fb8fb8951bb
#
_cell.length_a   1.000
_cell.length_b   1.000
_cell.length_c   1.000
_cell.angle_alpha   90.00
_cell.angle_beta   90.00
_cell.angle_gamma   90.00
#
_symmetry.space_group_name_H-M   'P 1'
#
loop_
_entity.id
_entity.type
_entity.pdbx_description
1 polymer ?
#
loop_
_entity_poly.entity_id
_entity_poly.type
_entity_poly.pdbx_seq_one_letter_code
_entity_poly.pdbx_strand_id
1 'polypeptide(L)'
;LLLGCACTALLACTSSASARVFHVGTFEGKTGIHRIRTAIEKASPGDWILIGPGDYKETGDLLSAGASAGAAGAGVLVEKSGVHIRGMSRNGVVIDGTKKGAPKCSSNPADQELGPLDSEGHHTGRNGLEVFKTPGVSVENLTVCNFLTGSGGGGSQIWFNFGDTSGTQQAGAWRGAYLSVTSTYYEGKNAPNGLYGTFTSNSTGPGLYTRVYANNMAASALGVVACPDCNTIVDHYHAENNAIGYTGQNTGGHLIIQNSEFDNNKSGFISNSQNNDDAPSPQDGACPNGGTGPTGSHNCWLFTKNSVHDNNDPNVPSAGGADSAPVGTGVVISGGRNDIISGNTVYNNGAWGILLIPFPDTEEPPPVANCAGGTSEELSGEHICYFDDFGNEVTNNELSNNGSFGNPSNGDLAEISNPENPGNCWHGNRDTGQSLNEPTSEPKLIQHPPHSECGIPDSGEPLTSPLGSQVTCNSQFFAPTLECPTGTGAKYPRSTKVELMALREQQTMANPCEGVPRNSWCPNNKPARLTPPYPVPGEPAE
;
A
#
# COMPACT_ATOMS: atom_id res chain seq x y z
N LEU A 1 10.12 -53.10 -49.03
CA LEU A 1 9.22 -51.98 -49.21
C LEU A 1 9.30 -51.07 -47.97
N LEU A 2 10.06 -49.98 -48.10
CA LEU A 2 10.14 -48.91 -47.13
C LEU A 2 9.15 -47.80 -47.57
N LEU A 3 8.10 -47.54 -46.74
CA LEU A 3 7.29 -46.33 -46.87
C LEU A 3 7.85 -45.27 -45.96
N GLY A 4 8.41 -44.21 -46.55
CA GLY A 4 8.79 -42.99 -45.86
C GLY A 4 7.58 -42.08 -45.64
N CYS A 5 7.22 -41.81 -44.38
CA CYS A 5 6.27 -40.76 -44.01
C CYS A 5 7.05 -39.43 -43.90
N ALA A 6 6.82 -38.54 -44.86
CA ALA A 6 7.28 -37.18 -44.79
C ALA A 6 6.30 -36.36 -43.92
N CYS A 7 6.64 -36.05 -42.68
CA CYS A 7 5.95 -35.04 -41.86
C CYS A 7 6.37 -33.65 -42.32
N THR A 8 5.50 -33.00 -43.08
CA THR A 8 5.60 -31.57 -43.36
C THR A 8 5.15 -30.78 -42.09
N ALA A 9 6.11 -30.31 -41.33
CA ALA A 9 5.85 -29.36 -40.24
C ALA A 9 5.44 -28.01 -40.88
N LEU A 10 4.17 -27.68 -40.82
CA LEU A 10 3.70 -26.31 -41.05
C LEU A 10 4.19 -25.44 -39.88
N LEU A 11 5.28 -24.72 -40.10
CA LEU A 11 5.63 -23.57 -39.28
C LEU A 11 4.55 -22.49 -39.53
N ALA A 12 3.57 -22.43 -38.66
CA ALA A 12 2.69 -21.29 -38.55
C ALA A 12 3.55 -20.11 -38.02
N CYS A 13 4.08 -19.30 -38.93
CA CYS A 13 4.58 -17.97 -38.60
C CYS A 13 3.37 -17.15 -38.07
N THR A 14 3.15 -17.18 -36.75
CA THR A 14 2.31 -16.17 -36.13
C THR A 14 3.05 -14.86 -36.26
N SER A 15 2.71 -14.04 -37.24
CA SER A 15 3.11 -12.64 -37.29
C SER A 15 2.60 -12.01 -35.99
N SER A 16 3.50 -11.76 -35.04
CA SER A 16 3.17 -10.92 -33.90
C SER A 16 2.72 -9.57 -34.46
N ALA A 17 1.44 -9.26 -34.35
CA ALA A 17 0.92 -7.97 -34.71
C ALA A 17 1.72 -6.92 -33.93
N SER A 18 2.32 -5.96 -34.62
CA SER A 18 3.06 -4.87 -33.98
C SER A 18 2.10 -4.13 -33.05
N ALA A 19 2.50 -3.93 -31.79
CA ALA A 19 1.72 -3.18 -30.81
C ALA A 19 1.34 -1.81 -31.36
N ARG A 20 0.07 -1.46 -31.30
CA ARG A 20 -0.45 -0.15 -31.73
C ARG A 20 -0.25 0.87 -30.63
N VAL A 21 -0.19 2.13 -31.02
CA VAL A 21 -0.11 3.25 -30.09
C VAL A 21 -1.32 4.16 -30.27
N PHE A 22 -2.11 4.27 -29.22
CA PHE A 22 -3.23 5.21 -29.12
C PHE A 22 -2.77 6.47 -28.41
N HIS A 23 -3.17 7.63 -28.93
CA HIS A 23 -2.89 8.92 -28.34
C HIS A 23 -4.17 9.48 -27.71
N VAL A 24 -4.09 9.96 -26.47
CA VAL A 24 -5.20 10.59 -25.74
C VAL A 24 -4.83 12.04 -25.42
N GLY A 25 -5.74 12.96 -25.70
CA GLY A 25 -5.51 14.40 -25.52
C GLY A 25 -4.60 15.00 -26.57
N THR A 26 -3.85 16.03 -26.22
CA THR A 26 -2.96 16.74 -27.12
C THR A 26 -1.54 16.76 -26.59
N PHE A 27 -0.57 16.46 -27.46
CA PHE A 27 0.84 16.59 -27.16
C PHE A 27 1.59 17.15 -28.37
N GLU A 28 2.39 18.20 -28.14
CA GLU A 28 3.15 18.93 -29.20
C GLU A 28 2.29 19.31 -30.42
N GLY A 29 1.09 19.82 -30.16
CA GLY A 29 0.14 20.23 -31.20
C GLY A 29 -0.56 19.11 -31.98
N LYS A 30 -0.31 17.84 -31.61
CA LYS A 30 -0.97 16.68 -32.23
C LYS A 30 -2.06 16.16 -31.29
N THR A 31 -3.30 16.23 -31.77
CA THR A 31 -4.48 15.80 -31.00
C THR A 31 -4.82 14.34 -31.31
N GLY A 32 -5.12 13.58 -30.25
CA GLY A 32 -5.59 12.20 -30.29
C GLY A 32 -7.05 12.03 -29.89
N ILE A 33 -7.37 10.90 -29.29
CA ILE A 33 -8.69 10.58 -28.71
C ILE A 33 -8.95 11.48 -27.51
N HIS A 34 -10.22 11.83 -27.23
CA HIS A 34 -10.55 12.75 -26.14
C HIS A 34 -10.62 12.11 -24.76
N ARG A 35 -10.84 10.77 -24.66
CA ARG A 35 -11.04 10.05 -23.41
C ARG A 35 -10.12 8.84 -23.30
N ILE A 36 -9.59 8.59 -22.11
CA ILE A 36 -8.75 7.42 -21.79
C ILE A 36 -9.55 6.14 -21.99
N ARG A 37 -10.78 6.09 -21.46
CA ARG A 37 -11.71 4.97 -21.62
C ARG A 37 -11.86 4.54 -23.08
N THR A 38 -12.09 5.48 -23.99
CA THR A 38 -12.26 5.19 -25.42
C THR A 38 -10.99 4.58 -26.05
N ALA A 39 -9.82 4.99 -25.59
CA ALA A 39 -8.57 4.39 -26.06
C ALA A 39 -8.43 2.95 -25.56
N ILE A 40 -8.77 2.68 -24.29
CA ILE A 40 -8.75 1.33 -23.70
C ILE A 40 -9.76 0.41 -24.41
N GLU A 41 -10.98 0.87 -24.69
CA GLU A 41 -11.99 0.12 -25.41
C GLU A 41 -11.50 -0.36 -26.81
N LYS A 42 -10.71 0.47 -27.50
CA LYS A 42 -10.13 0.19 -28.82
C LYS A 42 -8.83 -0.61 -28.77
N ALA A 43 -8.14 -0.62 -27.65
CA ALA A 43 -6.88 -1.32 -27.50
C ALA A 43 -7.06 -2.85 -27.57
N SER A 44 -6.04 -3.53 -28.01
CA SER A 44 -5.85 -4.98 -27.94
C SER A 44 -4.73 -5.30 -26.96
N PRO A 45 -4.60 -6.55 -26.51
CA PRO A 45 -3.47 -6.96 -25.66
C PRO A 45 -2.12 -6.52 -26.24
N GLY A 46 -1.28 -5.90 -25.42
CA GLY A 46 0.04 -5.39 -25.80
C GLY A 46 0.06 -3.99 -26.42
N ASP A 47 -1.09 -3.34 -26.60
CA ASP A 47 -1.15 -1.98 -27.16
C ASP A 47 -0.75 -0.92 -26.12
N TRP A 48 -0.32 0.24 -26.62
CA TRP A 48 0.10 1.39 -25.82
C TRP A 48 -0.95 2.51 -25.88
N ILE A 49 -1.17 3.14 -24.74
CA ILE A 49 -2.02 4.33 -24.59
C ILE A 49 -1.13 5.44 -24.03
N LEU A 50 -0.77 6.39 -24.88
CA LEU A 50 -0.02 7.59 -24.51
C LEU A 50 -0.99 8.72 -24.22
N ILE A 51 -0.84 9.35 -23.05
CA ILE A 51 -1.74 10.41 -22.60
C ILE A 51 -0.96 11.73 -22.55
N GLY A 52 -1.40 12.72 -23.32
CA GLY A 52 -0.86 14.08 -23.30
C GLY A 52 -1.27 14.84 -22.04
N PRO A 53 -0.56 15.93 -21.69
CA PRO A 53 -0.96 16.80 -20.59
C PRO A 53 -2.42 17.24 -20.71
N GLY A 54 -3.15 17.14 -19.60
CA GLY A 54 -4.58 17.47 -19.54
C GLY A 54 -5.20 17.04 -18.21
N ASP A 55 -6.41 17.52 -17.97
CA ASP A 55 -7.27 17.16 -16.87
C ASP A 55 -8.40 16.26 -17.39
N TYR A 56 -8.36 15.00 -17.05
CA TYR A 56 -9.24 13.95 -17.56
C TYR A 56 -10.29 13.59 -16.51
N LYS A 57 -11.49 14.17 -16.65
CA LYS A 57 -12.65 13.88 -15.81
C LYS A 57 -13.29 12.56 -16.24
N GLU A 58 -12.91 11.47 -15.56
CA GLU A 58 -13.44 10.15 -15.86
C GLU A 58 -14.62 9.82 -14.90
N THR A 59 -15.75 9.46 -15.47
CA THR A 59 -17.04 9.42 -14.76
C THR A 59 -17.27 8.22 -13.85
N GLY A 60 -16.37 7.23 -13.76
CA GLY A 60 -16.39 6.20 -12.73
C GLY A 60 -17.66 5.35 -12.63
N ASP A 61 -18.24 4.96 -13.75
CA ASP A 61 -19.41 4.09 -13.82
C ASP A 61 -19.10 2.69 -14.38
N LEU A 62 -17.82 2.35 -14.54
CA LEU A 62 -17.36 1.09 -15.10
C LEU A 62 -17.24 0.04 -13.99
N LEU A 63 -18.10 -0.95 -14.02
CA LEU A 63 -18.01 -2.11 -13.13
C LEU A 63 -17.12 -3.19 -13.73
N SER A 64 -16.20 -3.71 -12.94
CA SER A 64 -15.42 -4.89 -13.29
C SER A 64 -16.29 -6.13 -13.46
N ALA A 65 -15.83 -7.10 -14.24
CA ALA A 65 -16.58 -8.29 -14.55
C ALA A 65 -16.92 -9.09 -13.28
N GLY A 66 -18.19 -9.29 -13.01
CA GLY A 66 -18.70 -10.00 -11.84
C GLY A 66 -18.91 -9.12 -10.60
N ALA A 67 -18.68 -7.81 -10.68
CA ALA A 67 -19.00 -6.90 -9.58
C ALA A 67 -20.49 -6.95 -9.23
N SER A 68 -20.78 -6.83 -7.93
CA SER A 68 -22.15 -6.81 -7.41
C SER A 68 -22.89 -5.54 -7.86
N ALA A 69 -24.21 -5.63 -7.95
CA ALA A 69 -25.03 -4.45 -8.15
C ALA A 69 -24.81 -3.47 -6.97
N GLY A 70 -24.53 -2.22 -7.27
CA GLY A 70 -24.21 -1.20 -6.26
C GLY A 70 -22.75 -1.10 -5.85
N ALA A 71 -21.86 -1.94 -6.38
CA ALA A 71 -20.43 -1.80 -6.16
C ALA A 71 -19.90 -0.47 -6.73
N ALA A 72 -18.82 0.05 -6.14
CA ALA A 72 -18.15 1.22 -6.65
C ALA A 72 -17.54 0.97 -8.03
N GLY A 73 -17.81 1.85 -8.99
CA GLY A 73 -17.27 1.74 -10.34
C GLY A 73 -15.90 2.41 -10.47
N ALA A 74 -15.17 2.07 -11.53
CA ALA A 74 -13.90 2.68 -11.88
C ALA A 74 -14.06 3.82 -12.91
N GLY A 75 -13.29 4.88 -12.76
CA GLY A 75 -13.15 5.92 -13.78
C GLY A 75 -12.51 5.38 -15.05
N VAL A 76 -11.47 4.59 -14.87
CA VAL A 76 -10.73 3.92 -15.93
C VAL A 76 -10.61 2.44 -15.55
N LEU A 77 -11.22 1.54 -16.33
CA LEU A 77 -11.16 0.10 -16.12
C LEU A 77 -10.32 -0.57 -17.21
N VAL A 78 -9.37 -1.41 -16.78
CA VAL A 78 -8.48 -2.17 -17.66
C VAL A 78 -8.67 -3.67 -17.43
N GLU A 79 -9.25 -4.34 -18.41
CA GLU A 79 -9.47 -5.80 -18.42
C GLU A 79 -8.76 -6.49 -19.60
N LYS A 80 -7.77 -5.81 -20.18
CA LYS A 80 -7.01 -6.31 -21.34
C LYS A 80 -5.54 -6.47 -21.00
N SER A 81 -5.03 -7.69 -21.10
CA SER A 81 -3.66 -8.03 -20.76
C SER A 81 -2.63 -7.27 -21.60
N GLY A 82 -1.50 -6.95 -20.97
CA GLY A 82 -0.37 -6.32 -21.64
C GLY A 82 -0.61 -4.88 -22.11
N VAL A 83 -1.68 -4.22 -21.70
CA VAL A 83 -1.92 -2.81 -22.06
C VAL A 83 -0.99 -1.91 -21.26
N HIS A 84 -0.33 -0.98 -21.95
CA HIS A 84 0.57 0.00 -21.35
C HIS A 84 -0.07 1.39 -21.36
N ILE A 85 -0.31 1.96 -20.19
CA ILE A 85 -0.89 3.30 -20.00
C ILE A 85 0.21 4.21 -19.50
N ARG A 86 0.57 5.24 -20.29
CA ARG A 86 1.65 6.15 -19.94
C ARG A 86 1.32 7.60 -20.23
N GLY A 87 1.46 8.44 -19.20
CA GLY A 87 1.42 9.90 -19.35
C GLY A 87 2.71 10.43 -19.99
N MET A 88 2.60 11.45 -20.83
CA MET A 88 3.76 12.16 -21.37
C MET A 88 4.40 13.11 -20.35
N SER A 89 3.73 13.35 -19.21
CA SER A 89 4.22 14.14 -18.08
C SER A 89 3.49 13.74 -16.81
N ARG A 90 4.21 13.36 -15.77
CA ARG A 90 3.63 12.96 -14.48
C ARG A 90 2.70 14.02 -13.88
N ASN A 91 3.20 15.26 -13.82
CA ASN A 91 2.47 16.38 -13.21
C ASN A 91 1.45 17.01 -14.17
N GLY A 92 1.62 16.79 -15.48
CA GLY A 92 0.77 17.36 -16.52
C GLY A 92 -0.43 16.50 -16.89
N VAL A 93 -0.38 15.18 -16.68
CA VAL A 93 -1.47 14.24 -16.97
C VAL A 93 -2.20 13.92 -15.67
N VAL A 94 -3.46 14.34 -15.55
CA VAL A 94 -4.25 14.12 -14.34
C VAL A 94 -5.54 13.38 -14.68
N ILE A 95 -5.74 12.22 -14.07
CA ILE A 95 -7.01 11.49 -14.04
C ILE A 95 -7.74 11.96 -12.78
N ASP A 96 -8.85 12.65 -12.98
CA ASP A 96 -9.50 13.44 -11.94
C ASP A 96 -10.91 12.94 -11.66
N GLY A 97 -11.16 12.62 -10.39
CA GLY A 97 -12.43 12.12 -9.88
C GLY A 97 -13.51 13.19 -9.68
N THR A 98 -13.21 14.47 -9.89
CA THR A 98 -14.19 15.53 -9.73
C THR A 98 -15.14 15.68 -10.93
N LYS A 99 -16.26 16.36 -10.76
CA LYS A 99 -17.27 16.58 -11.79
C LYS A 99 -16.72 17.29 -13.01
N LYS A 100 -17.32 17.02 -14.17
CA LYS A 100 -17.00 17.72 -15.40
C LYS A 100 -17.23 19.22 -15.24
N GLY A 101 -16.21 20.01 -15.56
CA GLY A 101 -16.22 21.47 -15.44
C GLY A 101 -15.66 21.99 -14.11
N ALA A 102 -15.45 21.13 -13.12
CA ALA A 102 -14.76 21.50 -11.90
C ALA A 102 -13.27 21.81 -12.15
N PRO A 103 -12.64 22.65 -11.35
CA PRO A 103 -11.20 22.82 -11.35
C PRO A 103 -10.46 21.49 -11.13
N LYS A 104 -9.23 21.39 -11.63
CA LYS A 104 -8.38 20.21 -11.48
C LYS A 104 -8.21 19.84 -10.00
N CYS A 105 -8.54 18.60 -9.64
CA CYS A 105 -8.51 18.08 -8.27
C CYS A 105 -9.13 19.08 -7.27
N SER A 106 -10.34 19.57 -7.55
CA SER A 106 -11.00 20.55 -6.69
C SER A 106 -11.26 20.00 -5.29
N SER A 107 -11.00 20.81 -4.26
CA SER A 107 -11.33 20.50 -2.86
C SER A 107 -12.75 20.91 -2.48
N ASN A 108 -13.50 21.54 -3.36
CA ASN A 108 -14.86 21.99 -3.08
C ASN A 108 -15.81 20.77 -3.01
N PRO A 109 -16.61 20.61 -1.93
CA PRO A 109 -17.60 19.54 -1.82
C PRO A 109 -18.58 19.45 -3.00
N ALA A 110 -19.00 20.58 -3.55
CA ALA A 110 -19.93 20.63 -4.69
C ALA A 110 -19.34 20.05 -5.99
N ASP A 111 -18.03 19.99 -6.09
CA ASP A 111 -17.31 19.51 -7.26
C ASP A 111 -17.03 17.99 -7.20
N GLN A 112 -17.25 17.34 -6.05
CA GLN A 112 -16.96 15.91 -5.89
C GLN A 112 -17.98 15.07 -6.66
N GLU A 113 -17.50 14.07 -7.41
CA GLU A 113 -18.33 13.08 -8.10
C GLU A 113 -18.27 11.75 -7.31
N LEU A 114 -19.41 11.35 -6.75
CA LEU A 114 -19.48 10.25 -5.79
C LEU A 114 -20.02 8.93 -6.40
N GLY A 115 -20.13 8.86 -7.71
CA GLY A 115 -20.70 7.71 -8.41
C GLY A 115 -22.23 7.71 -8.47
N PRO A 116 -22.82 6.70 -9.12
CA PRO A 116 -24.26 6.55 -9.22
C PRO A 116 -24.91 6.32 -7.86
N LEU A 117 -26.22 6.41 -7.81
CA LEU A 117 -27.00 6.06 -6.62
C LEU A 117 -27.31 4.54 -6.64
N ASP A 118 -27.21 3.90 -5.50
CA ASP A 118 -27.67 2.55 -5.26
C ASP A 118 -29.22 2.49 -5.10
N SER A 119 -29.75 1.33 -4.79
CA SER A 119 -31.20 1.12 -4.60
C SER A 119 -31.77 1.83 -3.37
N GLU A 120 -30.93 2.25 -2.43
CA GLU A 120 -31.31 2.95 -1.20
C GLU A 120 -31.13 4.46 -1.33
N GLY A 121 -30.60 4.93 -2.45
CA GLY A 121 -30.38 6.35 -2.73
C GLY A 121 -29.06 6.89 -2.20
N HIS A 122 -28.10 6.02 -1.86
CA HIS A 122 -26.75 6.39 -1.47
C HIS A 122 -25.81 6.34 -2.67
N HIS A 123 -24.81 7.20 -2.70
CA HIS A 123 -23.76 7.14 -3.71
C HIS A 123 -22.87 5.92 -3.51
N THR A 124 -22.61 5.15 -4.59
CA THR A 124 -21.83 3.90 -4.53
C THR A 124 -20.34 4.09 -4.29
N GLY A 125 -19.82 5.31 -4.48
CA GLY A 125 -18.38 5.54 -4.46
C GLY A 125 -17.72 5.22 -5.79
N ARG A 126 -16.40 5.45 -5.88
CA ARG A 126 -15.63 5.32 -7.12
C ARG A 126 -14.17 4.94 -6.86
N ASN A 127 -13.60 4.13 -7.76
CA ASN A 127 -12.17 3.95 -7.93
C ASN A 127 -11.66 4.78 -9.12
N GLY A 128 -10.40 5.16 -9.10
CA GLY A 128 -9.79 5.93 -10.17
C GLY A 128 -9.44 5.07 -11.38
N LEU A 129 -8.27 4.46 -11.35
CA LEU A 129 -7.83 3.51 -12.37
C LEU A 129 -7.77 2.11 -11.75
N GLU A 130 -8.57 1.19 -12.28
CA GLU A 130 -8.59 -0.20 -11.86
C GLU A 130 -8.07 -1.12 -12.98
N VAL A 131 -7.08 -1.95 -12.64
CA VAL A 131 -6.60 -3.06 -13.47
C VAL A 131 -7.21 -4.33 -12.90
N PHE A 132 -8.18 -4.92 -13.60
CA PHE A 132 -8.94 -6.03 -13.07
C PHE A 132 -8.57 -7.35 -13.73
N LYS A 133 -8.07 -8.30 -12.91
CA LYS A 133 -7.78 -9.71 -13.26
C LYS A 133 -7.02 -9.88 -14.58
N THR A 134 -6.12 -8.95 -14.91
CA THR A 134 -5.44 -8.98 -16.20
C THR A 134 -3.94 -8.69 -16.07
N PRO A 135 -3.07 -9.61 -16.55
CA PRO A 135 -1.62 -9.50 -16.40
C PRO A 135 -0.97 -8.59 -17.45
N GLY A 136 0.27 -8.19 -17.18
CA GLY A 136 1.13 -7.48 -18.12
C GLY A 136 0.82 -5.99 -18.25
N VAL A 137 -0.05 -5.44 -17.41
CA VAL A 137 -0.44 -4.03 -17.48
C VAL A 137 0.60 -3.14 -16.80
N SER A 138 0.92 -2.02 -17.44
CA SER A 138 1.68 -0.94 -16.80
C SER A 138 0.89 0.37 -16.76
N VAL A 139 0.99 1.07 -15.62
CA VAL A 139 0.43 2.41 -15.40
C VAL A 139 1.57 3.33 -14.98
N GLU A 140 1.89 4.33 -15.80
CA GLU A 140 3.12 5.07 -15.63
C GLU A 140 2.97 6.57 -15.90
N ASN A 141 3.73 7.37 -15.14
CA ASN A 141 4.00 8.78 -15.41
C ASN A 141 2.76 9.68 -15.45
N LEU A 142 1.88 9.55 -14.49
CA LEU A 142 0.63 10.31 -14.37
C LEU A 142 0.22 10.55 -12.93
N THR A 143 -0.76 11.43 -12.74
CA THR A 143 -1.38 11.77 -11.46
C THR A 143 -2.83 11.29 -11.43
N VAL A 144 -3.31 10.82 -10.27
CA VAL A 144 -4.71 10.46 -10.02
C VAL A 144 -5.20 11.14 -8.75
N CYS A 145 -6.39 11.74 -8.76
CA CYS A 145 -6.93 12.44 -7.60
C CYS A 145 -8.45 12.29 -7.43
N ASN A 146 -8.91 12.39 -6.17
CA ASN A 146 -10.31 12.60 -5.76
C ASN A 146 -11.30 11.53 -6.22
N PHE A 147 -10.89 10.27 -6.27
CA PHE A 147 -11.82 9.16 -6.32
C PHE A 147 -12.17 8.75 -4.89
N LEU A 148 -13.46 8.81 -4.55
CA LEU A 148 -13.95 8.77 -3.17
C LEU A 148 -14.84 7.55 -2.93
N THR A 149 -14.92 7.13 -1.66
CA THR A 149 -15.78 6.03 -1.21
C THR A 149 -17.27 6.36 -1.28
N GLY A 150 -18.07 5.31 -1.19
CA GLY A 150 -19.52 5.38 -0.99
C GLY A 150 -20.05 4.06 -0.41
N SER A 151 -21.36 3.84 -0.51
CA SER A 151 -22.02 2.63 -0.01
C SER A 151 -21.50 1.34 -0.65
N GLY A 152 -21.03 1.40 -1.88
CA GLY A 152 -20.45 0.27 -2.62
C GLY A 152 -18.94 0.14 -2.48
N GLY A 153 -18.32 0.86 -1.54
CA GLY A 153 -16.87 0.88 -1.34
C GLY A 153 -16.16 1.93 -2.21
N GLY A 154 -15.04 1.56 -2.81
CA GLY A 154 -14.22 2.45 -3.64
C GLY A 154 -13.22 3.30 -2.85
N GLY A 155 -12.77 4.41 -3.42
CA GLY A 155 -11.81 5.33 -2.80
C GLY A 155 -10.35 5.01 -3.13
N SER A 156 -10.07 3.99 -3.95
CA SER A 156 -8.72 3.72 -4.44
C SER A 156 -8.39 4.61 -5.63
N GLN A 157 -7.26 5.33 -5.56
CA GLN A 157 -6.86 6.16 -6.70
C GLN A 157 -6.34 5.28 -7.85
N ILE A 158 -5.51 4.28 -7.55
CA ILE A 158 -5.06 3.25 -8.50
C ILE A 158 -5.17 1.89 -7.82
N TRP A 159 -5.84 0.95 -8.46
CA TRP A 159 -6.04 -0.40 -7.92
C TRP A 159 -5.61 -1.48 -8.93
N PHE A 160 -4.63 -2.27 -8.55
CA PHE A 160 -4.29 -3.52 -9.21
C PHE A 160 -5.05 -4.66 -8.53
N ASN A 161 -6.21 -4.98 -9.06
CA ASN A 161 -7.17 -5.93 -8.50
C ASN A 161 -7.10 -7.27 -9.22
N PHE A 162 -6.51 -8.27 -8.55
CA PHE A 162 -6.36 -9.61 -9.09
C PHE A 162 -7.25 -10.66 -8.42
N GLY A 163 -8.15 -10.24 -7.54
CA GLY A 163 -8.99 -11.11 -6.78
C GLY A 163 -10.49 -10.86 -6.96
N ASP A 164 -11.21 -11.58 -6.17
CA ASP A 164 -12.61 -11.39 -5.84
C ASP A 164 -12.83 -11.90 -4.42
N THR A 165 -14.00 -11.70 -3.87
CA THR A 165 -14.36 -12.11 -2.51
C THR A 165 -14.28 -13.64 -2.26
N SER A 166 -13.84 -14.42 -3.22
CA SER A 166 -13.65 -15.87 -3.05
C SER A 166 -12.28 -16.26 -2.47
N GLY A 167 -11.39 -15.28 -2.22
CA GLY A 167 -10.00 -15.53 -1.81
C GLY A 167 -9.10 -16.06 -2.95
N THR A 168 -9.58 -16.06 -4.19
CA THR A 168 -8.80 -16.52 -5.34
C THR A 168 -7.73 -15.48 -5.67
N GLN A 169 -6.49 -15.95 -5.83
CA GLN A 169 -5.37 -15.15 -6.27
C GLN A 169 -5.04 -15.45 -7.72
N GLN A 170 -4.56 -14.43 -8.44
CA GLN A 170 -4.16 -14.61 -9.82
C GLN A 170 -2.72 -14.19 -10.05
N ALA A 171 -1.99 -15.02 -10.81
CA ALA A 171 -0.67 -14.67 -11.29
C ALA A 171 -0.80 -13.60 -12.38
N GLY A 172 -0.02 -12.55 -12.26
CA GLY A 172 -0.04 -11.52 -13.29
C GLY A 172 1.06 -10.48 -13.07
N ALA A 173 1.93 -10.33 -14.07
CA ALA A 173 2.88 -9.22 -14.07
C ALA A 173 2.13 -7.89 -14.12
N TRP A 174 2.56 -6.92 -13.33
CA TRP A 174 2.03 -5.55 -13.36
C TRP A 174 3.10 -4.54 -12.94
N ARG A 175 2.89 -3.29 -13.31
CA ARG A 175 3.82 -2.21 -12.99
C ARG A 175 3.11 -0.90 -12.76
N GLY A 176 3.40 -0.25 -11.63
CA GLY A 176 3.10 1.15 -11.35
C GLY A 176 4.40 1.95 -11.22
N ALA A 177 4.60 3.00 -12.04
CA ALA A 177 5.85 3.75 -12.00
C ALA A 177 5.65 5.25 -12.23
N TYR A 178 6.39 6.09 -11.50
CA TYR A 178 6.29 7.55 -11.61
C TYR A 178 4.84 8.04 -11.43
N LEU A 179 4.17 7.59 -10.39
CA LEU A 179 2.78 7.91 -10.10
C LEU A 179 2.69 8.92 -8.97
N SER A 180 1.75 9.86 -9.09
CA SER A 180 1.31 10.72 -7.99
C SER A 180 -0.15 10.46 -7.71
N VAL A 181 -0.49 10.20 -6.45
CA VAL A 181 -1.86 9.97 -6.02
C VAL A 181 -2.20 10.83 -4.81
N THR A 182 -3.39 11.43 -4.80
CA THR A 182 -3.79 12.35 -3.74
C THR A 182 -5.30 12.42 -3.58
N SER A 183 -5.76 12.85 -2.40
CA SER A 183 -7.08 13.44 -2.23
C SER A 183 -6.94 14.88 -1.75
N THR A 184 -7.63 15.81 -2.39
CA THR A 184 -7.70 17.21 -1.98
C THR A 184 -9.00 17.52 -1.23
N TYR A 185 -9.77 16.47 -0.91
CA TYR A 185 -11.07 16.57 -0.26
C TYR A 185 -11.13 15.64 0.95
N TYR A 186 -11.61 16.17 2.06
CA TYR A 186 -11.91 15.46 3.29
C TYR A 186 -12.91 16.26 4.14
N GLU A 187 -14.02 15.67 4.53
CA GLU A 187 -15.04 16.30 5.41
C GLU A 187 -15.24 15.57 6.74
N GLY A 188 -14.50 14.51 6.98
CA GLY A 188 -14.57 13.72 8.20
C GLY A 188 -14.56 12.22 7.94
N LYS A 189 -14.36 11.43 8.99
CA LYS A 189 -14.17 9.98 8.89
C LYS A 189 -15.37 9.19 8.33
N ASN A 190 -16.58 9.73 8.48
CA ASN A 190 -17.83 9.13 8.00
C ASN A 190 -18.30 9.70 6.67
N ALA A 191 -17.56 10.63 6.08
CA ALA A 191 -17.84 11.18 4.76
C ALA A 191 -17.18 10.33 3.65
N PRO A 192 -17.56 10.51 2.38
CA PRO A 192 -16.81 9.93 1.27
C PRO A 192 -15.35 10.37 1.27
N ASN A 193 -14.43 9.42 1.22
CA ASN A 193 -13.00 9.68 1.35
C ASN A 193 -12.18 9.00 0.25
N GLY A 194 -11.02 9.56 -0.11
CA GLY A 194 -9.97 8.86 -0.79
C GLY A 194 -9.26 7.93 0.21
N LEU A 195 -9.47 6.62 0.11
CA LEU A 195 -8.94 5.67 1.09
C LEU A 195 -7.51 5.26 0.76
N TYR A 196 -7.27 4.77 -0.45
CA TYR A 196 -5.98 4.22 -0.84
C TYR A 196 -5.37 5.03 -1.99
N GLY A 197 -4.08 5.31 -1.86
CA GLY A 197 -3.32 5.89 -2.95
C GLY A 197 -3.11 4.88 -4.07
N THR A 198 -2.25 3.90 -3.84
CA THR A 198 -2.12 2.72 -4.68
C THR A 198 -2.49 1.48 -3.87
N PHE A 199 -3.25 0.60 -4.48
CA PHE A 199 -3.74 -0.61 -3.85
C PHE A 199 -3.52 -1.83 -4.74
N THR A 200 -3.06 -2.93 -4.16
CA THR A 200 -2.90 -4.21 -4.85
C THR A 200 -3.50 -5.30 -3.99
N SER A 201 -4.40 -6.08 -4.56
CA SER A 201 -5.04 -7.20 -3.86
C SER A 201 -4.96 -8.48 -4.66
N ASN A 202 -4.80 -9.62 -3.95
CA ASN A 202 -4.86 -10.99 -4.48
C ASN A 202 -3.88 -11.26 -5.65
N SER A 203 -2.73 -10.59 -5.67
CA SER A 203 -1.72 -10.72 -6.72
C SER A 203 -0.61 -11.69 -6.29
N THR A 204 -0.27 -12.63 -7.15
CA THR A 204 0.96 -13.44 -7.00
C THR A 204 2.11 -12.91 -7.87
N GLY A 205 1.98 -11.72 -8.41
CA GLY A 205 3.00 -11.01 -9.16
C GLY A 205 3.48 -11.71 -10.45
N PRO A 206 4.67 -11.33 -10.95
CA PRO A 206 5.58 -10.32 -10.41
C PRO A 206 5.02 -8.91 -10.48
N GLY A 207 5.10 -8.19 -9.39
CA GLY A 207 4.61 -6.83 -9.23
C GLY A 207 5.73 -5.82 -9.01
N LEU A 208 5.54 -4.58 -9.46
CA LEU A 208 6.49 -3.50 -9.21
C LEU A 208 5.80 -2.16 -9.02
N TYR A 209 6.01 -1.54 -7.85
CA TYR A 209 5.87 -0.10 -7.69
C TYR A 209 7.24 0.57 -7.65
N THR A 210 7.41 1.65 -8.41
CA THR A 210 8.64 2.44 -8.30
C THR A 210 8.40 3.92 -8.55
N ARG A 211 9.03 4.78 -7.74
CA ARG A 211 8.92 6.25 -7.82
C ARG A 211 7.47 6.72 -7.72
N VAL A 212 6.75 6.22 -6.73
CA VAL A 212 5.37 6.60 -6.43
C VAL A 212 5.36 7.60 -5.28
N TYR A 213 4.50 8.59 -5.37
CA TYR A 213 4.22 9.54 -4.30
C TYR A 213 2.73 9.53 -3.97
N ALA A 214 2.39 9.43 -2.69
CA ALA A 214 1.02 9.41 -2.22
C ALA A 214 0.82 10.27 -0.97
N ASN A 215 -0.21 11.11 -0.97
CA ASN A 215 -0.58 11.89 0.21
C ASN A 215 -2.09 12.02 0.39
N ASN A 216 -2.50 12.39 1.61
CA ASN A 216 -3.89 12.68 2.01
C ASN A 216 -4.84 11.47 1.91
N MET A 217 -4.35 10.27 2.04
CA MET A 217 -5.20 9.07 2.03
C MET A 217 -5.77 8.80 3.42
N ALA A 218 -7.09 8.58 3.49
CA ALA A 218 -7.78 8.38 4.76
C ALA A 218 -7.62 6.94 5.33
N ALA A 219 -7.14 5.98 4.53
CA ALA A 219 -6.74 4.68 5.01
C ALA A 219 -5.22 4.52 4.85
N SER A 220 -4.70 4.39 3.63
CA SER A 220 -3.28 4.17 3.42
C SER A 220 -2.78 4.72 2.09
N ALA A 221 -1.56 5.24 2.09
CA ALA A 221 -0.89 5.63 0.85
C ALA A 221 -0.67 4.44 -0.08
N LEU A 222 -0.18 3.33 0.47
CA LEU A 222 0.09 2.08 -0.21
C LEU A 222 -0.61 0.93 0.53
N GLY A 223 -1.39 0.13 -0.20
CA GLY A 223 -1.93 -1.14 0.27
C GLY A 223 -1.41 -2.30 -0.57
N VAL A 224 -0.93 -3.36 0.08
CA VAL A 224 -0.72 -4.68 -0.54
C VAL A 224 -1.39 -5.69 0.36
N VAL A 225 -2.34 -6.46 -0.18
CA VAL A 225 -3.17 -7.35 0.64
C VAL A 225 -3.43 -8.70 -0.03
N ALA A 226 -3.74 -9.69 0.79
CA ALA A 226 -4.26 -11.00 0.36
C ALA A 226 -3.37 -11.74 -0.65
N CYS A 227 -2.07 -11.86 -0.33
CA CYS A 227 -1.12 -12.58 -1.18
C CYS A 227 -0.12 -13.39 -0.34
N PRO A 228 -0.32 -14.70 -0.12
CA PRO A 228 0.63 -15.55 0.62
C PRO A 228 2.01 -15.65 -0.06
N ASP A 229 2.09 -15.44 -1.36
CA ASP A 229 3.31 -15.23 -2.13
C ASP A 229 3.11 -14.01 -3.03
N CYS A 230 3.43 -12.85 -2.51
CA CYS A 230 3.11 -11.59 -3.18
C CYS A 230 3.99 -11.33 -4.41
N ASN A 231 5.23 -11.82 -4.39
CA ASN A 231 6.20 -11.63 -5.49
C ASN A 231 6.18 -10.19 -6.04
N THR A 232 6.29 -9.23 -5.12
CA THR A 232 6.12 -7.79 -5.40
C THR A 232 7.29 -7.01 -4.83
N ILE A 233 7.79 -6.05 -5.60
CA ILE A 233 8.79 -5.09 -5.17
C ILE A 233 8.16 -3.70 -5.12
N VAL A 234 8.33 -3.03 -3.98
CA VAL A 234 8.05 -1.60 -3.79
C VAL A 234 9.37 -0.90 -3.59
N ASP A 235 9.70 0.03 -4.48
CA ASP A 235 11.01 0.68 -4.53
C ASP A 235 10.86 2.19 -4.79
N HIS A 236 11.47 3.03 -3.95
CA HIS A 236 11.33 4.48 -4.03
C HIS A 236 9.86 4.94 -3.97
N TYR A 237 9.12 4.46 -2.97
CA TYR A 237 7.79 4.94 -2.64
C TYR A 237 7.89 6.03 -1.58
N HIS A 238 7.20 7.15 -1.75
CA HIS A 238 7.11 8.19 -0.74
C HIS A 238 5.66 8.40 -0.31
N ALA A 239 5.39 8.17 0.96
CA ALA A 239 4.07 8.31 1.59
C ALA A 239 4.12 9.36 2.71
N GLU A 240 3.44 10.49 2.53
CA GLU A 240 3.36 11.54 3.54
C GLU A 240 1.91 12.02 3.78
N ASN A 241 1.59 12.45 5.00
CA ASN A 241 0.29 13.01 5.37
C ASN A 241 -0.91 12.06 5.11
N ASN A 242 -0.77 10.80 5.46
CA ASN A 242 -1.82 9.78 5.36
C ASN A 242 -2.19 9.24 6.75
N ALA A 243 -3.33 8.56 6.90
CA ALA A 243 -3.60 7.80 8.12
C ALA A 243 -2.49 6.76 8.36
N ILE A 244 -2.15 6.00 7.33
CA ILE A 244 -1.08 5.02 7.35
C ILE A 244 -0.25 5.17 6.07
N GLY A 245 1.08 5.16 6.20
CA GLY A 245 1.94 5.20 5.01
C GLY A 245 1.84 3.91 4.19
N TYR A 246 1.89 2.76 4.84
CA TYR A 246 1.68 1.44 4.23
C TYR A 246 0.74 0.59 5.08
N THR A 247 -0.19 -0.09 4.46
CA THR A 247 -0.94 -1.19 5.08
C THR A 247 -0.74 -2.49 4.33
N GLY A 248 -0.35 -3.54 5.06
CA GLY A 248 -0.29 -4.91 4.58
C GLY A 248 -1.28 -5.76 5.35
N GLN A 249 -2.02 -6.62 4.65
CA GLN A 249 -3.02 -7.46 5.26
C GLN A 249 -2.92 -8.85 4.66
N ASN A 250 -2.57 -9.84 5.48
CA ASN A 250 -2.33 -11.21 5.00
C ASN A 250 -1.35 -11.25 3.82
N THR A 251 -0.23 -10.53 3.94
CA THR A 251 0.83 -10.52 2.94
C THR A 251 1.92 -11.51 3.32
N GLY A 252 2.51 -12.14 2.35
CA GLY A 252 3.48 -13.19 2.56
C GLY A 252 4.70 -13.09 1.66
N GLY A 253 5.31 -14.21 1.40
CA GLY A 253 6.61 -14.35 0.79
C GLY A 253 6.89 -13.48 -0.43
N HIS A 254 8.16 -13.16 -0.62
CA HIS A 254 8.68 -12.34 -1.73
C HIS A 254 8.06 -10.94 -1.88
N LEU A 255 7.48 -10.36 -0.81
CA LEU A 255 7.20 -8.93 -0.76
C LEU A 255 8.45 -8.20 -0.26
N ILE A 256 9.00 -7.32 -1.10
CA ILE A 256 10.16 -6.51 -0.76
C ILE A 256 9.77 -5.04 -0.84
N ILE A 257 9.85 -4.33 0.29
CA ILE A 257 9.63 -2.89 0.37
C ILE A 257 10.97 -2.24 0.73
N GLN A 258 11.50 -1.45 -0.20
CA GLN A 258 12.87 -0.93 -0.07
C GLN A 258 13.04 0.50 -0.58
N ASN A 259 14.09 1.18 -0.11
CA ASN A 259 14.53 2.51 -0.56
C ASN A 259 13.36 3.53 -0.56
N SER A 260 12.44 3.39 0.37
CA SER A 260 11.17 4.13 0.41
C SER A 260 11.10 5.02 1.65
N GLU A 261 10.27 6.05 1.62
CA GLU A 261 10.11 7.02 2.68
C GLU A 261 8.66 7.04 3.17
N PHE A 262 8.48 6.95 4.48
CA PHE A 262 7.19 6.97 5.16
C PHE A 262 7.26 8.00 6.28
N ASP A 263 6.73 9.21 6.04
CA ASP A 263 6.89 10.32 6.96
C ASP A 263 5.63 11.17 7.13
N ASN A 264 5.58 11.91 8.22
CA ASN A 264 4.47 12.83 8.51
C ASN A 264 3.07 12.20 8.41
N ASN A 265 2.96 10.87 8.53
CA ASN A 265 1.69 10.16 8.65
C ASN A 265 1.25 10.09 10.12
N LYS A 266 0.07 9.56 10.39
CA LYS A 266 -0.33 9.20 11.74
C LYS A 266 0.45 7.97 12.22
N SER A 267 0.58 6.93 11.36
CA SER A 267 1.47 5.78 11.49
C SER A 267 2.24 5.55 10.19
N GLY A 268 3.51 5.17 10.27
CA GLY A 268 4.33 5.00 9.08
C GLY A 268 3.99 3.72 8.31
N PHE A 269 4.03 2.59 8.98
CA PHE A 269 3.90 1.27 8.38
C PHE A 269 3.14 0.33 9.31
N ILE A 270 2.13 -0.36 8.79
CA ILE A 270 1.37 -1.37 9.53
C ILE A 270 1.17 -2.60 8.64
N SER A 271 1.58 -3.77 9.13
CA SER A 271 1.25 -5.07 8.56
C SER A 271 0.45 -5.87 9.57
N ASN A 272 -0.63 -6.52 9.16
CA ASN A 272 -1.49 -7.27 10.06
C ASN A 272 -2.09 -8.54 9.45
N SER A 273 -2.45 -9.47 10.33
CA SER A 273 -3.27 -10.63 10.00
C SER A 273 -4.75 -10.28 10.13
N GLN A 274 -5.57 -10.80 9.25
CA GLN A 274 -7.03 -10.72 9.35
C GLN A 274 -7.69 -12.01 8.89
N ASN A 275 -8.75 -12.39 9.58
CA ASN A 275 -9.61 -13.52 9.20
C ASN A 275 -10.80 -12.99 8.40
N ASN A 276 -10.56 -12.53 7.19
CA ASN A 276 -11.59 -12.04 6.29
C ASN A 276 -11.81 -12.98 5.09
N ASP A 277 -12.83 -12.73 4.31
CA ASP A 277 -13.23 -13.55 3.17
C ASP A 277 -12.32 -13.34 1.93
N ASP A 278 -11.42 -12.37 1.96
CA ASP A 278 -10.59 -11.99 0.82
C ASP A 278 -9.17 -12.60 0.86
N ALA A 279 -8.85 -13.30 1.92
CA ALA A 279 -7.49 -13.77 2.12
C ALA A 279 -7.36 -15.23 2.25
N PRO A 280 -6.18 -15.85 2.11
CA PRO A 280 -5.71 -16.68 3.20
C PRO A 280 -4.99 -15.82 4.25
N SER A 281 -5.50 -15.81 5.47
CA SER A 281 -4.74 -15.40 6.64
C SER A 281 -3.69 -16.47 6.99
N PRO A 282 -2.64 -16.15 7.73
CA PRO A 282 -2.32 -14.86 8.31
C PRO A 282 -1.31 -14.07 7.46
N GLN A 283 -0.90 -12.90 7.98
CA GLN A 283 0.36 -12.26 7.59
C GLN A 283 1.52 -13.22 7.90
N ASP A 284 2.22 -13.72 6.88
CA ASP A 284 3.26 -14.72 7.05
C ASP A 284 4.37 -14.56 6.00
N GLY A 285 5.50 -14.02 6.41
CA GLY A 285 6.65 -13.78 5.57
C GLY A 285 7.47 -15.04 5.23
N ALA A 286 7.03 -16.24 5.63
CA ALA A 286 7.77 -17.46 5.33
C ALA A 286 8.04 -17.64 3.82
N CYS A 287 9.21 -18.14 3.50
CA CYS A 287 9.56 -18.43 2.10
C CYS A 287 8.68 -19.54 1.55
N PRO A 288 8.08 -19.38 0.37
CA PRO A 288 7.32 -20.43 -0.26
C PRO A 288 8.11 -21.74 -0.42
N ASN A 289 7.46 -22.86 -0.20
CA ASN A 289 8.03 -24.21 -0.31
C ASN A 289 9.28 -24.46 0.58
N GLY A 290 9.42 -23.74 1.71
CA GLY A 290 10.54 -23.90 2.62
C GLY A 290 11.88 -23.42 2.03
N GLY A 291 11.83 -22.46 1.12
CA GLY A 291 13.01 -21.82 0.55
C GLY A 291 13.84 -21.06 1.58
N THR A 292 14.95 -20.48 1.15
CA THR A 292 15.83 -19.65 1.98
C THR A 292 15.76 -18.21 1.50
N GLY A 293 15.52 -17.31 2.44
CA GLY A 293 15.38 -15.88 2.21
C GLY A 293 16.70 -15.09 2.22
N PRO A 294 16.61 -13.77 2.14
CA PRO A 294 17.78 -12.89 2.00
C PRO A 294 18.72 -12.86 3.21
N THR A 295 18.23 -13.20 4.41
CA THR A 295 19.03 -13.28 5.65
C THR A 295 19.64 -14.65 5.87
N GLY A 296 19.31 -15.65 5.04
CA GLY A 296 19.69 -17.03 5.22
C GLY A 296 18.72 -17.84 6.08
N SER A 297 17.70 -17.22 6.63
CA SER A 297 16.56 -17.84 7.30
C SER A 297 15.50 -18.32 6.29
N HIS A 298 14.37 -18.82 6.78
CA HIS A 298 13.23 -19.19 5.96
C HIS A 298 12.22 -18.03 5.77
N ASN A 299 12.62 -16.78 6.05
CA ASN A 299 11.82 -15.59 5.92
C ASN A 299 12.11 -14.90 4.58
N CYS A 300 11.08 -14.56 3.80
CA CYS A 300 11.16 -13.97 2.47
C CYS A 300 10.44 -12.62 2.33
N TRP A 301 9.65 -12.21 3.30
CA TRP A 301 9.07 -10.89 3.35
C TRP A 301 10.10 -9.90 3.93
N LEU A 302 10.33 -8.78 3.27
CA LEU A 302 11.44 -7.91 3.62
C LEU A 302 11.07 -6.42 3.55
N PHE A 303 11.24 -5.73 4.67
CA PHE A 303 11.20 -4.27 4.78
C PHE A 303 12.61 -3.75 5.06
N THR A 304 13.26 -3.09 4.07
CA THR A 304 14.69 -2.76 4.16
C THR A 304 15.07 -1.46 3.49
N LYS A 305 16.10 -0.78 4.02
CA LYS A 305 16.66 0.48 3.49
C LYS A 305 15.61 1.58 3.34
N ASN A 306 14.60 1.58 4.18
CA ASN A 306 13.56 2.60 4.19
C ASN A 306 13.89 3.67 5.23
N SER A 307 13.38 4.87 5.02
CA SER A 307 13.33 5.96 5.99
C SER A 307 11.92 6.05 6.56
N VAL A 308 11.78 5.92 7.88
CA VAL A 308 10.46 5.96 8.56
C VAL A 308 10.53 6.95 9.70
N HIS A 309 9.90 8.11 9.54
CA HIS A 309 10.12 9.19 10.51
C HIS A 309 8.96 10.17 10.64
N ASP A 310 8.95 10.88 11.76
CA ASP A 310 8.00 11.96 12.03
C ASP A 310 6.52 11.55 11.86
N ASN A 311 6.18 10.27 12.04
CA ASN A 311 4.81 9.76 11.90
C ASN A 311 3.99 10.07 13.15
N ASN A 312 3.78 11.35 13.42
CA ASN A 312 3.25 11.89 14.66
C ASN A 312 1.95 12.69 14.47
N ASP A 313 1.45 12.79 13.24
CA ASP A 313 0.37 13.73 12.96
C ASP A 313 -1.02 13.08 13.10
N PRO A 314 -1.79 13.42 14.15
CA PRO A 314 -3.17 12.98 14.30
C PRO A 314 -4.14 13.77 13.39
N ASN A 315 -3.69 14.84 12.74
CA ASN A 315 -4.51 15.74 11.93
C ASN A 315 -4.52 15.39 10.43
N VAL A 316 -4.06 14.20 10.08
CA VAL A 316 -4.19 13.64 8.72
C VAL A 316 -5.61 13.15 8.46
N PRO A 317 -6.05 13.00 7.20
CA PRO A 317 -7.28 12.28 6.87
C PRO A 317 -7.28 10.88 7.48
N SER A 318 -8.42 10.43 8.00
CA SER A 318 -8.53 9.12 8.65
C SER A 318 -9.96 8.60 8.52
N ALA A 319 -10.12 7.32 8.16
CA ALA A 319 -11.43 6.67 8.01
C ALA A 319 -11.31 5.14 8.14
N GLY A 320 -12.44 4.49 8.47
CA GLY A 320 -12.48 3.03 8.62
C GLY A 320 -11.52 2.51 9.69
N GLY A 321 -10.97 1.32 9.53
CA GLY A 321 -10.00 0.71 10.45
C GLY A 321 -8.75 1.56 10.68
N ALA A 322 -8.32 2.34 9.70
CA ALA A 322 -7.16 3.23 9.81
C ALA A 322 -7.35 4.40 10.80
N ASP A 323 -8.60 4.72 11.16
CA ASP A 323 -8.87 5.69 12.23
C ASP A 323 -8.31 5.24 13.59
N SER A 324 -8.13 3.93 13.79
CA SER A 324 -7.56 3.35 15.00
C SER A 324 -6.04 3.18 14.97
N ALA A 325 -5.36 3.49 13.86
CA ALA A 325 -3.90 3.36 13.76
C ALA A 325 -3.19 4.13 14.90
N PRO A 326 -2.15 3.55 15.51
CA PRO A 326 -1.47 4.13 16.67
C PRO A 326 -0.61 5.34 16.27
N VAL A 327 -1.04 6.54 16.67
CA VAL A 327 -0.31 7.78 16.38
C VAL A 327 1.11 7.74 16.95
N GLY A 328 2.07 8.17 16.17
CA GLY A 328 3.47 8.25 16.61
C GLY A 328 4.25 6.95 16.45
N THR A 329 3.75 5.98 15.69
CA THR A 329 4.46 4.71 15.50
C THR A 329 5.07 4.62 14.10
N GLY A 330 6.35 4.29 14.05
CA GLY A 330 7.07 4.13 12.79
C GLY A 330 6.67 2.86 12.05
N VAL A 331 6.99 1.69 12.60
CA VAL A 331 6.70 0.37 12.03
C VAL A 331 5.91 -0.46 13.02
N VAL A 332 4.81 -1.05 12.58
CA VAL A 332 4.02 -2.02 13.35
C VAL A 332 3.90 -3.31 12.56
N ILE A 333 4.25 -4.43 13.17
CA ILE A 333 3.82 -5.76 12.76
C ILE A 333 2.80 -6.23 13.79
N SER A 334 1.58 -6.49 13.35
CA SER A 334 0.47 -6.85 14.23
C SER A 334 -0.08 -8.22 13.85
N GLY A 335 0.21 -9.22 14.67
CA GLY A 335 -0.14 -10.61 14.40
C GLY A 335 0.59 -11.21 13.19
N GLY A 336 1.68 -10.60 12.74
CA GLY A 336 2.50 -11.07 11.62
C GLY A 336 3.62 -11.97 12.10
N ARG A 337 4.04 -12.88 11.23
CA ARG A 337 5.10 -13.84 11.54
C ARG A 337 6.08 -14.00 10.38
N ASN A 338 7.31 -14.36 10.73
CA ASN A 338 8.38 -14.62 9.76
C ASN A 338 8.70 -13.43 8.84
N ASP A 339 8.45 -12.21 9.30
CA ASP A 339 8.76 -10.97 8.58
C ASP A 339 10.17 -10.48 8.93
N ILE A 340 10.83 -9.77 8.01
CA ILE A 340 12.17 -9.19 8.22
C ILE A 340 12.09 -7.67 8.14
N ILE A 341 12.46 -7.00 9.21
CA ILE A 341 12.63 -5.54 9.27
C ILE A 341 14.11 -5.25 9.48
N SER A 342 14.84 -4.92 8.41
CA SER A 342 16.30 -4.88 8.46
C SER A 342 16.91 -3.72 7.68
N GLY A 343 17.88 -3.04 8.30
CA GLY A 343 18.68 -2.00 7.64
C GLY A 343 17.90 -0.74 7.31
N ASN A 344 16.87 -0.41 8.09
CA ASN A 344 16.09 0.82 7.95
C ASN A 344 16.62 1.92 8.85
N THR A 345 16.31 3.18 8.52
CA THR A 345 16.50 4.33 9.40
C THR A 345 15.14 4.75 9.94
N VAL A 346 14.95 4.63 11.27
CA VAL A 346 13.64 4.87 11.92
C VAL A 346 13.84 5.91 13.04
N TYR A 347 13.25 7.09 12.89
CA TYR A 347 13.53 8.18 13.82
C TYR A 347 12.36 9.15 14.01
N ASN A 348 12.40 9.89 15.12
CA ASN A 348 11.41 10.93 15.46
C ASN A 348 9.96 10.42 15.52
N ASN A 349 9.70 9.14 15.74
CA ASN A 349 8.34 8.63 15.95
C ASN A 349 8.01 8.73 17.45
N GLY A 350 6.96 9.43 17.80
CA GLY A 350 6.70 9.85 19.18
C GLY A 350 6.31 8.74 20.15
N ALA A 351 5.76 7.63 19.65
CA ALA A 351 5.40 6.48 20.46
C ALA A 351 6.47 5.38 20.38
N TRP A 352 6.54 4.68 19.26
CA TRP A 352 7.50 3.58 19.06
C TRP A 352 8.18 3.68 17.69
N GLY A 353 9.45 3.36 17.64
CA GLY A 353 10.16 3.19 16.36
C GLY A 353 9.68 1.93 15.64
N ILE A 354 9.84 0.75 16.25
CA ILE A 354 9.39 -0.54 15.75
C ILE A 354 8.63 -1.27 16.85
N LEU A 355 7.41 -1.71 16.54
CA LEU A 355 6.49 -2.35 17.48
C LEU A 355 5.99 -3.67 16.89
N LEU A 356 6.22 -4.79 17.61
CA LEU A 356 5.63 -6.09 17.31
C LEU A 356 4.54 -6.40 18.35
N ILE A 357 3.35 -6.71 17.89
CA ILE A 357 2.20 -6.99 18.77
C ILE A 357 1.26 -8.02 18.15
N PRO A 358 0.53 -8.79 18.95
CA PRO A 358 -0.57 -9.60 18.47
C PRO A 358 -1.67 -8.75 17.81
N PHE A 359 -2.46 -9.37 16.96
CA PHE A 359 -3.65 -8.77 16.37
C PHE A 359 -4.91 -9.56 16.77
N PRO A 360 -5.79 -8.99 17.60
CA PRO A 360 -7.13 -9.50 17.79
C PRO A 360 -8.03 -8.96 16.67
N ASP A 361 -8.42 -9.84 15.77
CA ASP A 361 -9.29 -9.50 14.66
C ASP A 361 -10.74 -9.41 15.14
N THR A 362 -11.21 -8.18 15.27
CA THR A 362 -12.57 -7.82 15.70
C THR A 362 -13.40 -7.26 14.55
N GLU A 363 -12.88 -7.22 13.31
CA GLU A 363 -13.66 -6.78 12.17
C GLU A 363 -14.77 -7.77 11.87
N GLU A 364 -15.83 -7.31 11.18
CA GLU A 364 -16.97 -8.16 10.84
C GLU A 364 -16.50 -9.40 10.09
N PRO A 365 -16.50 -10.51 10.78
CA PRO A 365 -15.68 -11.62 10.38
C PRO A 365 -16.44 -12.62 9.56
N PRO A 366 -15.72 -13.37 8.74
CA PRO A 366 -16.07 -14.75 8.54
C PRO A 366 -16.14 -15.46 9.90
N PRO A 367 -16.91 -16.56 10.00
CA PRO A 367 -17.06 -17.30 11.25
C PRO A 367 -15.70 -17.61 11.90
N VAL A 368 -15.59 -17.45 13.21
CA VAL A 368 -14.39 -17.74 14.00
C VAL A 368 -13.74 -19.10 13.64
N ALA A 369 -14.54 -20.08 13.20
CA ALA A 369 -14.06 -21.37 12.70
C ALA A 369 -13.02 -21.25 11.55
N ASN A 370 -12.93 -20.12 10.89
CA ASN A 370 -11.98 -19.88 9.79
C ASN A 370 -10.67 -19.23 10.24
N CYS A 371 -10.40 -19.11 11.53
CA CYS A 371 -9.16 -18.52 12.07
C CYS A 371 -7.90 -19.29 11.64
N ALA A 372 -7.63 -19.31 10.34
CA ALA A 372 -6.50 -20.03 9.78
C ALA A 372 -5.19 -19.36 10.21
N GLY A 373 -4.36 -20.11 10.95
CA GLY A 373 -3.09 -19.62 11.48
C GLY A 373 -3.20 -18.76 12.76
N GLY A 374 -4.41 -18.46 13.22
CA GLY A 374 -4.69 -17.82 14.50
C GLY A 374 -5.35 -18.77 15.49
N THR A 375 -5.67 -18.26 16.67
CA THR A 375 -6.47 -18.96 17.70
C THR A 375 -7.83 -18.29 17.85
N SER A 376 -8.81 -19.07 18.35
CA SER A 376 -10.11 -18.51 18.72
C SER A 376 -10.07 -18.10 20.17
N GLU A 377 -10.21 -16.82 20.44
CA GLU A 377 -10.17 -16.23 21.77
C GLU A 377 -11.50 -15.56 22.11
N GLU A 378 -11.73 -15.33 23.40
CA GLU A 378 -12.87 -14.55 23.89
C GLU A 378 -12.40 -13.16 24.32
N LEU A 379 -12.82 -12.12 23.63
CA LEU A 379 -12.55 -10.74 23.96
C LEU A 379 -13.87 -10.00 24.21
N SER A 380 -14.04 -9.48 25.42
CA SER A 380 -15.24 -8.70 25.81
C SER A 380 -16.58 -9.45 25.63
N GLY A 381 -16.57 -10.79 25.69
CA GLY A 381 -17.74 -11.64 25.50
C GLY A 381 -18.06 -11.99 24.04
N GLU A 382 -17.17 -11.64 23.12
CA GLU A 382 -17.24 -12.02 21.72
C GLU A 382 -16.08 -12.93 21.36
N HIS A 383 -16.35 -13.95 20.56
CA HIS A 383 -15.29 -14.79 19.99
C HIS A 383 -14.67 -14.09 18.80
N ILE A 384 -13.34 -13.97 18.85
CA ILE A 384 -12.53 -13.33 17.82
C ILE A 384 -11.44 -14.28 17.34
N CYS A 385 -10.83 -13.96 16.19
CA CYS A 385 -9.58 -14.58 15.78
C CYS A 385 -8.42 -13.78 16.36
N TYR A 386 -7.56 -14.45 17.09
CA TYR A 386 -6.36 -13.85 17.67
C TYR A 386 -5.12 -14.36 16.93
N PHE A 387 -4.34 -13.45 16.40
CA PHE A 387 -3.10 -13.75 15.70
C PHE A 387 -1.93 -13.24 16.53
N ASP A 388 -1.05 -14.15 16.91
CA ASP A 388 0.19 -13.81 17.60
C ASP A 388 1.29 -13.43 16.61
N ASP A 389 2.23 -12.62 17.03
CA ASP A 389 3.42 -12.25 16.28
C ASP A 389 4.62 -13.09 16.73
N PHE A 390 5.29 -13.75 15.80
CA PHE A 390 6.42 -14.61 16.12
C PHE A 390 7.35 -14.88 14.93
N GLY A 391 8.59 -15.27 15.25
CA GLY A 391 9.59 -15.62 14.24
C GLY A 391 10.03 -14.45 13.36
N ASN A 392 9.69 -13.22 13.72
CA ASN A 392 10.10 -12.01 13.01
C ASN A 392 11.56 -11.68 13.30
N GLU A 393 12.25 -11.10 12.33
CA GLU A 393 13.64 -10.66 12.41
C GLU A 393 13.72 -9.15 12.37
N VAL A 394 14.09 -8.49 13.48
CA VAL A 394 14.29 -7.04 13.54
C VAL A 394 15.77 -6.75 13.74
N THR A 395 16.47 -6.42 12.65
CA THR A 395 17.93 -6.48 12.67
C THR A 395 18.59 -5.31 11.93
N ASN A 396 19.71 -4.84 12.49
CA ASN A 396 20.59 -3.86 11.85
C ASN A 396 19.89 -2.54 11.45
N ASN A 397 18.82 -2.13 12.16
CA ASN A 397 18.17 -0.84 11.93
C ASN A 397 18.91 0.29 12.68
N GLU A 398 18.96 1.47 12.08
CA GLU A 398 19.43 2.70 12.71
C GLU A 398 18.23 3.46 13.28
N LEU A 399 18.25 3.66 14.60
CA LEU A 399 17.16 4.26 15.36
C LEU A 399 17.62 5.57 16.00
N SER A 400 16.72 6.53 16.14
CA SER A 400 17.03 7.73 16.92
C SER A 400 15.78 8.53 17.30
N ASN A 401 15.80 9.07 18.52
CA ASN A 401 14.79 10.00 19.01
C ASN A 401 13.32 9.48 18.87
N ASN A 402 13.13 8.16 18.94
CA ASN A 402 11.77 7.59 19.05
C ASN A 402 11.29 7.65 20.50
N GLY A 403 9.97 7.56 20.72
CA GLY A 403 9.40 7.62 22.07
C GLY A 403 9.29 9.01 22.67
N SER A 404 9.37 10.07 21.87
CA SER A 404 9.37 11.47 22.34
C SER A 404 8.07 11.92 23.02
N PHE A 405 6.96 11.16 22.91
CA PHE A 405 5.75 11.44 23.70
C PHE A 405 5.96 11.18 25.19
N GLY A 406 6.97 10.39 25.55
CA GLY A 406 7.42 10.21 26.93
C GLY A 406 6.50 9.36 27.81
N ASN A 407 5.68 8.49 27.23
CA ASN A 407 4.95 7.52 28.00
C ASN A 407 5.89 6.35 28.43
N PRO A 408 5.61 5.63 29.52
CA PRO A 408 6.55 4.67 30.10
C PRO A 408 7.07 3.56 29.17
N SER A 409 6.27 3.09 28.20
CA SER A 409 6.70 2.07 27.23
C SER A 409 7.16 2.64 25.88
N ASN A 410 7.12 3.97 25.70
CA ASN A 410 7.56 4.57 24.45
C ASN A 410 9.08 4.47 24.30
N GLY A 411 9.52 4.19 23.09
CA GLY A 411 10.94 4.03 22.77
C GLY A 411 11.21 3.57 21.36
N ASP A 412 12.39 3.05 21.14
CA ASP A 412 12.81 2.59 19.81
C ASP A 412 12.19 1.26 19.44
N LEU A 413 12.17 0.29 20.35
CA LEU A 413 11.75 -1.09 20.13
C LEU A 413 10.73 -1.53 21.18
N ALA A 414 9.69 -2.23 20.76
CA ALA A 414 8.73 -2.80 21.70
C ALA A 414 8.10 -4.10 21.18
N GLU A 415 7.81 -5.04 22.09
CA GLU A 415 7.25 -6.35 21.76
C GLU A 415 6.23 -6.82 22.79
N ILE A 416 5.18 -7.45 22.28
CA ILE A 416 4.27 -8.32 23.03
C ILE A 416 4.15 -9.61 22.21
N SER A 417 4.47 -10.76 22.77
CA SER A 417 4.43 -12.06 22.08
C SER A 417 4.03 -13.19 23.02
N ASN A 418 3.53 -14.30 22.45
CA ASN A 418 3.11 -15.46 23.21
C ASN A 418 4.27 -16.45 23.41
N PRO A 419 4.48 -16.96 24.62
CA PRO A 419 5.58 -17.88 24.92
C PRO A 419 5.50 -19.26 24.22
N GLU A 420 4.36 -19.62 23.64
CA GLU A 420 4.19 -20.93 22.98
C GLU A 420 4.75 -20.97 21.55
N ASN A 421 5.09 -19.82 20.97
CA ASN A 421 5.57 -19.68 19.61
C ASN A 421 7.10 -19.48 19.56
N PRO A 422 7.75 -19.69 18.39
CA PRO A 422 9.13 -19.25 18.19
C PRO A 422 9.27 -17.76 18.48
N GLY A 423 10.30 -17.38 19.21
CA GLY A 423 10.54 -15.98 19.53
C GLY A 423 10.78 -15.11 18.30
N ASN A 424 10.45 -13.83 18.43
CA ASN A 424 10.99 -12.82 17.53
C ASN A 424 12.47 -12.60 17.84
N CYS A 425 13.29 -12.26 16.84
CA CYS A 425 14.69 -12.00 17.13
C CYS A 425 15.12 -10.56 16.83
N TRP A 426 15.83 -10.00 17.81
CA TRP A 426 16.24 -8.62 17.82
C TRP A 426 17.76 -8.50 17.98
N HIS A 427 18.47 -8.05 16.95
CA HIS A 427 19.92 -7.89 17.08
C HIS A 427 20.50 -6.87 16.12
N GLY A 428 21.62 -6.27 16.53
CA GLY A 428 22.38 -5.34 15.71
C GLY A 428 21.69 -4.00 15.43
N ASN A 429 20.50 -3.73 16.00
CA ASN A 429 19.87 -2.42 15.92
C ASN A 429 20.66 -1.42 16.79
N ARG A 430 20.70 -0.17 16.38
CA ARG A 430 21.52 0.86 17.04
C ARG A 430 20.74 2.17 17.18
N ASP A 431 20.82 2.77 18.38
CA ASP A 431 20.45 4.17 18.56
C ASP A 431 21.71 5.01 18.76
N THR A 432 22.09 5.76 17.76
CA THR A 432 23.29 6.59 17.78
C THR A 432 23.19 7.78 18.73
N GLY A 433 21.99 8.09 19.24
CA GLY A 433 21.75 9.09 20.28
C GLY A 433 22.01 8.61 21.71
N GLN A 434 22.14 7.28 21.92
CA GLN A 434 22.36 6.68 23.24
C GLN A 434 23.82 6.37 23.53
N SER A 435 24.18 6.36 24.81
CA SER A 435 25.58 6.27 25.27
C SER A 435 26.32 4.97 24.90
N LEU A 436 25.62 3.88 24.61
CA LEU A 436 26.19 2.61 24.18
C LEU A 436 25.68 2.18 22.79
N ASN A 437 25.02 3.08 22.08
CA ASN A 437 24.27 2.79 20.84
C ASN A 437 23.21 1.70 21.03
N GLU A 438 22.79 1.43 22.27
CA GLU A 438 21.73 0.48 22.58
C GLU A 438 20.38 1.17 22.48
N PRO A 439 19.46 0.69 21.65
CA PRO A 439 18.10 1.23 21.55
C PRO A 439 17.34 1.11 22.87
N THR A 440 16.50 2.08 23.15
CA THR A 440 15.50 1.96 24.19
C THR A 440 14.49 0.88 23.85
N SER A 441 14.08 0.06 24.81
CA SER A 441 13.16 -1.05 24.51
C SER A 441 12.21 -1.41 25.66
N GLU A 442 11.06 -2.01 25.29
CA GLU A 442 10.10 -2.63 26.20
C GLU A 442 9.68 -4.00 25.63
N PRO A 443 10.11 -5.14 26.21
CA PRO A 443 10.90 -5.24 27.45
C PRO A 443 12.32 -4.66 27.32
N LYS A 444 12.87 -4.31 28.45
CA LYS A 444 14.24 -3.76 28.49
C LYS A 444 15.25 -4.81 28.00
N LEU A 445 16.28 -4.35 27.28
CA LEU A 445 17.36 -5.19 26.77
C LEU A 445 16.87 -6.27 25.80
N ILE A 446 15.86 -5.95 24.99
CA ILE A 446 15.28 -6.86 24.02
C ILE A 446 16.31 -7.47 23.05
N GLN A 447 17.45 -6.82 22.82
CA GLN A 447 18.53 -7.34 21.96
C GLN A 447 19.50 -8.29 22.66
N HIS A 448 19.17 -8.73 23.88
CA HIS A 448 19.98 -9.70 24.62
C HIS A 448 19.30 -11.08 24.64
N PRO A 449 20.06 -12.18 24.80
CA PRO A 449 19.48 -13.52 24.86
C PRO A 449 18.38 -13.65 25.92
N PRO A 450 17.26 -14.35 25.62
CA PRO A 450 17.07 -15.20 24.43
C PRO A 450 16.61 -14.44 23.15
N HIS A 451 16.06 -13.23 23.26
CA HIS A 451 15.44 -12.49 22.15
C HIS A 451 16.40 -12.11 21.00
N SER A 452 17.71 -12.20 21.19
CA SER A 452 18.68 -11.96 20.13
C SER A 452 18.97 -13.18 19.24
N GLU A 453 18.40 -14.33 19.54
CA GLU A 453 18.70 -15.60 18.89
C GLU A 453 17.52 -16.03 17.99
N CYS A 454 17.70 -15.91 16.66
CA CYS A 454 16.66 -16.27 15.71
C CYS A 454 16.42 -17.79 15.65
N GLY A 455 15.16 -18.17 15.43
CA GLY A 455 14.77 -19.56 15.18
C GLY A 455 14.72 -20.47 16.41
N ILE A 456 14.87 -19.93 17.60
CA ILE A 456 14.69 -20.66 18.87
C ILE A 456 13.44 -20.15 19.61
N PRO A 457 12.74 -21.02 20.35
CA PRO A 457 11.68 -20.57 21.25
C PRO A 457 12.26 -19.72 22.38
N ASP A 458 11.59 -18.65 22.73
CA ASP A 458 11.86 -17.86 23.93
C ASP A 458 10.71 -17.93 24.95
N SER A 459 10.79 -17.16 26.02
CA SER A 459 9.72 -17.12 27.04
C SER A 459 8.49 -16.35 26.60
N GLY A 460 8.54 -15.67 25.43
CA GLY A 460 7.57 -14.69 24.99
C GLY A 460 7.52 -13.45 25.88
N GLU A 461 6.86 -12.43 25.40
CA GLU A 461 6.63 -11.18 26.12
C GLU A 461 5.12 -10.95 26.30
N PRO A 462 4.55 -11.39 27.43
CA PRO A 462 3.11 -11.36 27.62
C PRO A 462 2.57 -9.92 27.63
N LEU A 463 1.29 -9.79 27.32
CA LEU A 463 0.58 -8.52 27.40
C LEU A 463 0.64 -7.95 28.82
N THR A 464 1.65 -7.16 29.10
CA THR A 464 1.93 -6.60 30.43
C THR A 464 1.64 -5.11 30.48
N SER A 465 1.27 -4.61 31.65
CA SER A 465 1.25 -3.18 31.92
C SER A 465 2.71 -2.70 32.16
N PRO A 466 3.18 -1.57 31.55
CA PRO A 466 2.35 -0.57 30.90
C PRO A 466 2.17 -0.74 29.37
N LEU A 467 2.99 -1.55 28.68
CA LEU A 467 3.00 -1.60 27.21
C LEU A 467 1.62 -1.93 26.62
N GLY A 468 0.99 -3.02 27.05
CA GLY A 468 -0.33 -3.41 26.56
C GLY A 468 -1.39 -2.34 26.77
N SER A 469 -1.41 -1.72 27.96
CA SER A 469 -2.33 -0.63 28.26
C SER A 469 -2.08 0.60 27.38
N GLN A 470 -0.85 0.88 27.03
CA GLN A 470 -0.48 2.03 26.20
C GLN A 470 -0.76 1.78 24.72
N VAL A 471 -0.52 0.58 24.21
CA VAL A 471 -0.90 0.18 22.86
C VAL A 471 -2.42 0.28 22.69
N THR A 472 -3.19 -0.31 23.60
CA THR A 472 -4.66 -0.27 23.58
C THR A 472 -5.19 1.16 23.63
N CYS A 473 -4.62 2.00 24.50
CA CYS A 473 -5.01 3.40 24.62
C CYS A 473 -4.66 4.23 23.38
N ASN A 474 -3.50 3.98 22.77
CA ASN A 474 -3.05 4.72 21.60
C ASN A 474 -3.85 4.35 20.34
N SER A 475 -4.06 3.06 20.11
CA SER A 475 -4.73 2.59 18.88
C SER A 475 -6.22 2.90 18.85
N GLN A 476 -6.88 3.08 20.00
CA GLN A 476 -8.36 3.20 20.11
C GLN A 476 -9.14 2.02 19.48
N PHE A 477 -8.43 1.00 19.00
CA PHE A 477 -9.01 -0.11 18.24
C PHE A 477 -9.86 -1.03 19.13
N PHE A 478 -9.34 -1.31 20.33
CA PHE A 478 -9.98 -2.26 21.25
C PHE A 478 -11.03 -1.61 22.16
N ALA A 479 -11.02 -0.28 22.24
CA ALA A 479 -11.97 0.44 23.08
C ALA A 479 -12.02 1.91 22.67
N PRO A 480 -12.82 2.29 21.68
CA PRO A 480 -12.93 3.67 21.20
C PRO A 480 -13.42 4.65 22.28
N THR A 481 -13.89 4.15 23.41
CA THR A 481 -14.38 4.93 24.56
C THR A 481 -13.47 4.84 25.78
N LEU A 482 -12.41 4.03 25.78
CA LEU A 482 -11.49 3.94 26.90
C LEU A 482 -10.61 5.17 26.97
N GLU A 483 -10.74 5.92 28.05
CA GLU A 483 -9.68 6.85 28.45
C GLU A 483 -8.43 6.03 28.79
N CYS A 484 -7.25 6.55 28.41
CA CYS A 484 -6.01 5.92 28.81
C CYS A 484 -6.01 5.65 30.32
N PRO A 485 -5.65 4.44 30.77
CA PRO A 485 -5.74 4.09 32.18
C PRO A 485 -5.02 5.09 33.07
N THR A 486 -5.69 5.55 34.11
CA THR A 486 -5.11 6.48 35.10
C THR A 486 -3.84 5.87 35.69
N GLY A 487 -2.73 6.57 35.59
CA GLY A 487 -1.43 6.09 36.10
C GLY A 487 -0.48 5.57 35.03
N THR A 488 -0.93 5.31 33.80
CA THR A 488 -0.02 5.00 32.68
C THR A 488 0.70 6.25 32.15
N GLY A 489 0.22 7.44 32.51
CA GLY A 489 0.78 8.72 32.03
C GLY A 489 0.64 8.95 30.53
N ALA A 490 -0.10 8.09 29.85
CA ALA A 490 -0.19 8.08 28.39
C ALA A 490 -0.72 9.42 27.83
N LYS A 491 0.11 10.09 27.08
CA LYS A 491 -0.17 11.40 26.47
C LYS A 491 0.04 11.29 24.97
N TYR A 492 -0.97 10.81 24.28
CA TYR A 492 -0.94 10.73 22.84
C TYR A 492 -1.66 11.93 22.22
N PRO A 493 -1.11 12.54 21.16
CA PRO A 493 -1.77 13.63 20.46
C PRO A 493 -3.08 13.12 19.82
N ARG A 494 -4.12 13.97 19.90
CA ARG A 494 -5.44 13.68 19.33
C ARG A 494 -5.72 14.64 18.19
N SER A 495 -6.47 14.17 17.19
CA SER A 495 -6.89 15.02 16.09
C SER A 495 -7.73 16.20 16.59
N THR A 496 -7.40 17.37 16.09
CA THR A 496 -8.14 18.64 16.33
C THR A 496 -8.76 19.17 15.05
N LYS A 497 -7.99 19.20 13.97
CA LYS A 497 -8.43 19.65 12.65
C LYS A 497 -7.54 18.97 11.61
N VAL A 498 -8.17 18.27 10.68
CA VAL A 498 -7.44 17.66 9.56
C VAL A 498 -6.92 18.74 8.61
N GLU A 499 -5.68 18.60 8.21
CA GLU A 499 -5.01 19.45 7.25
C GLU A 499 -4.56 18.64 6.04
N LEU A 500 -4.99 19.07 4.84
CA LEU A 500 -4.60 18.44 3.60
C LEU A 500 -3.36 19.13 3.04
N MET A 501 -2.39 18.32 2.64
CA MET A 501 -1.22 18.84 1.94
C MET A 501 -1.53 19.09 0.46
N ALA A 502 -0.97 20.16 -0.08
CA ALA A 502 -1.01 20.37 -1.52
C ALA A 502 -0.19 19.29 -2.23
N LEU A 503 -0.70 18.81 -3.38
CA LEU A 503 0.08 17.92 -4.23
C LEU A 503 1.31 18.65 -4.74
N ARG A 504 2.50 18.14 -4.41
CA ARG A 504 3.78 18.67 -4.88
C ARG A 504 4.11 18.11 -6.27
N GLU A 505 4.78 18.91 -7.08
CA GLU A 505 5.34 18.39 -8.33
C GLU A 505 6.40 17.34 -8.04
N GLN A 506 6.32 16.23 -8.74
CA GLN A 506 7.19 15.08 -8.57
C GLN A 506 8.08 14.89 -9.81
N GLN A 507 9.19 14.19 -9.63
CA GLN A 507 10.05 13.80 -10.74
C GLN A 507 9.24 13.03 -11.80
N THR A 508 9.30 13.46 -13.03
CA THR A 508 8.67 12.78 -14.18
C THR A 508 9.65 11.84 -14.85
N MET A 509 9.17 10.89 -15.63
CA MET A 509 10.05 10.05 -16.44
C MET A 509 10.94 10.91 -17.35
N ALA A 510 12.24 10.68 -17.31
CA ALA A 510 13.21 11.41 -18.17
C ALA A 510 12.93 11.20 -19.67
N ASN A 511 12.47 10.00 -20.03
CA ASN A 511 12.08 9.66 -21.39
C ASN A 511 10.75 8.88 -21.41
N PRO A 512 9.58 9.55 -21.53
CA PRO A 512 8.30 8.86 -21.59
C PRO A 512 8.08 8.04 -22.89
N CYS A 513 8.99 8.13 -23.84
CA CYS A 513 8.97 7.34 -25.08
C CYS A 513 9.80 6.05 -25.00
N GLU A 514 10.46 5.79 -23.88
CA GLU A 514 11.30 4.59 -23.72
C GLU A 514 10.44 3.32 -23.82
N GLY A 515 10.84 2.38 -24.68
CA GLY A 515 10.11 1.14 -24.93
C GLY A 515 8.83 1.29 -25.76
N VAL A 516 8.39 2.50 -26.06
CA VAL A 516 7.17 2.76 -26.85
C VAL A 516 7.42 2.51 -28.34
N PRO A 517 6.56 1.78 -29.05
CA PRO A 517 6.66 1.64 -30.50
C PRO A 517 6.68 3.00 -31.19
N ARG A 518 7.47 3.10 -32.27
CA ARG A 518 7.62 4.35 -33.04
C ARG A 518 6.25 4.91 -33.45
N ASN A 519 5.99 6.16 -33.11
CA ASN A 519 4.73 6.84 -33.39
C ASN A 519 4.94 8.36 -33.54
N SER A 520 3.86 9.09 -33.76
CA SER A 520 3.96 10.55 -34.02
C SER A 520 4.38 11.37 -32.79
N TRP A 521 4.18 10.87 -31.55
CA TRP A 521 4.63 11.53 -30.34
C TRP A 521 6.04 11.09 -29.93
N CYS A 522 6.43 9.89 -30.34
CA CYS A 522 7.72 9.27 -30.07
C CYS A 522 8.43 8.85 -31.38
N PRO A 523 8.82 9.78 -32.25
CA PRO A 523 9.29 9.45 -33.61
C PRO A 523 10.63 8.70 -33.63
N ASN A 524 11.49 8.88 -32.63
CA ASN A 524 12.82 8.27 -32.53
C ASN A 524 13.09 7.74 -31.14
N ASN A 525 12.08 7.12 -30.50
CA ASN A 525 12.11 6.68 -29.10
C ASN A 525 12.42 7.82 -28.12
N LYS A 526 12.16 9.06 -28.52
CA LYS A 526 12.24 10.26 -27.69
C LYS A 526 11.01 11.12 -27.96
N PRO A 527 10.54 11.91 -27.00
CA PRO A 527 9.50 12.89 -27.21
C PRO A 527 9.86 13.82 -28.39
N ALA A 528 8.88 14.23 -29.13
CA ALA A 528 9.07 15.17 -30.24
C ALA A 528 9.71 16.49 -29.75
N ARG A 529 9.46 16.84 -28.49
CA ARG A 529 10.17 17.90 -27.77
C ARG A 529 10.39 17.44 -26.32
N LEU A 530 11.60 17.58 -25.78
CA LEU A 530 11.88 17.33 -24.37
C LEU A 530 11.32 18.50 -23.55
N THR A 531 10.35 18.23 -22.71
CA THR A 531 10.10 19.11 -21.57
C THR A 531 11.24 18.89 -20.59
N PRO A 532 11.98 19.93 -20.14
CA PRO A 532 13.05 19.73 -19.17
C PRO A 532 12.52 19.01 -17.93
N PRO A 533 13.26 18.05 -17.35
CA PRO A 533 12.94 17.57 -16.02
C PRO A 533 13.05 18.78 -15.07
N TYR A 534 11.98 19.09 -14.36
CA TYR A 534 12.06 20.08 -13.29
C TYR A 534 12.89 19.44 -12.16
N PRO A 535 13.98 20.08 -11.72
CA PRO A 535 14.70 19.58 -10.55
C PRO A 535 13.75 19.63 -9.35
N VAL A 536 13.61 18.50 -8.66
CA VAL A 536 12.89 18.46 -7.39
C VAL A 536 13.78 19.13 -6.35
N PRO A 537 13.32 20.17 -5.63
CA PRO A 537 14.09 20.73 -4.55
C PRO A 537 14.30 19.68 -3.46
N GLY A 538 15.53 19.28 -3.21
CA GLY A 538 15.91 18.42 -2.09
C GLY A 538 16.39 17.01 -2.41
N GLU A 539 16.35 16.53 -3.67
CA GLU A 539 17.04 15.27 -4.00
C GLU A 539 18.55 15.52 -4.18
N PRO A 540 19.43 14.70 -3.57
CA PRO A 540 20.84 14.75 -3.87
C PRO A 540 21.05 14.36 -5.35
N ALA A 541 21.93 15.07 -6.03
CA ALA A 541 22.38 14.71 -7.37
C ALA A 541 23.02 13.31 -7.32
N GLU A 542 22.59 12.39 -8.21
CA GLU A 542 23.23 11.09 -8.39
C GLU A 542 24.71 11.22 -8.74
#